data_e529e796dd70cc0501d7eb253a37b7df
#
_entry.id   e529e796dd70cc0501d7eb253a37b7df
#
_cell.length_a   1.000
_cell.length_b   1.000
_cell.length_c   1.000
_cell.angle_alpha   90.00
_cell.angle_beta   90.00
_cell.angle_gamma   90.00
#
_symmetry.space_group_name_H-M   'P 1'
#
loop_
_entity.id
_entity.type
_entity.pdbx_description
1 polymer ?
#
loop_
_entity_poly.entity_id
_entity_poly.type
_entity_poly.pdbx_seq_one_letter_code
_entity_poly.pdbx_strand_id
1 'polypeptide(L)'
;MKKLENKNIIVTAAGQGIGRATAIAYLKEGANVTATDINEKTLKSLNEEFPNIKVSTLDSTKNDAINNFFSKIDKVDVLFNAVGYVHHGTILECEEKDWDFSFNVNVKSMYLMIKAILPKMIKQNKGNIINMSSI
;
A
#
# COMPACT_ATOMS: atom_id res chain seq x y z
N MET A 1 1.13 11.76 23.88
CA MET A 1 2.29 11.83 22.95
C MET A 1 1.98 10.96 21.74
N LYS A 2 2.08 11.51 20.56
CA LYS A 2 1.83 10.78 19.31
C LYS A 2 3.07 9.94 18.95
N LYS A 3 2.88 8.65 18.69
CA LYS A 3 4.00 7.70 18.50
C LYS A 3 4.66 7.81 17.11
N LEU A 4 3.95 8.36 16.13
CA LEU A 4 4.40 8.40 14.73
C LEU A 4 4.54 9.83 14.20
N GLU A 5 4.72 10.78 15.08
CA GLU A 5 4.86 12.19 14.71
C GLU A 5 5.97 12.40 13.67
N ASN A 6 5.63 13.11 12.60
CA ASN A 6 6.54 13.39 11.47
C ASN A 6 7.03 12.16 10.68
N LYS A 7 6.45 10.97 10.87
CA LYS A 7 6.75 9.81 10.03
C LYS A 7 6.00 9.88 8.71
N ASN A 8 6.68 9.66 7.61
CA ASN A 8 6.09 9.55 6.28
C ASN A 8 5.75 8.09 6.00
N ILE A 9 4.47 7.78 5.89
CA ILE A 9 3.96 6.41 5.79
C ILE A 9 3.13 6.26 4.53
N ILE A 10 3.40 5.20 3.76
CA ILE A 10 2.59 4.79 2.62
C ILE A 10 1.80 3.55 3.00
N VAL A 11 0.50 3.56 2.73
CA VAL A 11 -0.41 2.43 2.93
C VAL A 11 -1.05 2.09 1.59
N THR A 12 -0.88 0.85 1.13
CA THR A 12 -1.52 0.36 -0.10
C THR A 12 -2.89 -0.27 0.21
N ALA A 13 -3.76 -0.36 -0.79
CA ALA A 13 -5.15 -0.82 -0.65
C ALA A 13 -5.88 -0.10 0.50
N ALA A 14 -5.67 1.21 0.60
CA ALA A 14 -6.12 2.02 1.72
C ALA A 14 -7.51 2.64 1.53
N GLY A 15 -8.18 2.35 0.42
CA GLY A 15 -9.53 2.85 0.15
C GLY A 15 -10.60 2.21 1.03
N GLN A 16 -10.37 0.99 1.52
CA GLN A 16 -11.32 0.24 2.34
C GLN A 16 -10.62 -0.76 3.27
N GLY A 17 -11.38 -1.42 4.14
CA GLY A 17 -10.94 -2.54 4.96
C GLY A 17 -9.74 -2.23 5.86
N ILE A 18 -8.83 -3.18 5.97
CA ILE A 18 -7.64 -3.10 6.84
C ILE A 18 -6.74 -1.93 6.45
N GLY A 19 -6.49 -1.72 5.16
CA GLY A 19 -5.66 -0.61 4.69
C GLY A 19 -6.22 0.75 5.10
N ARG A 20 -7.54 0.97 4.95
CA ARG A 20 -8.21 2.21 5.39
C ARG A 20 -8.09 2.42 6.90
N ALA A 21 -8.40 1.39 7.68
CA ALA A 21 -8.31 1.46 9.14
C ALA A 21 -6.87 1.76 9.60
N THR A 22 -5.89 1.15 8.96
CA THR A 22 -4.46 1.38 9.22
C THR A 22 -4.03 2.81 8.88
N ALA A 23 -4.44 3.33 7.73
CA ALA A 23 -4.14 4.71 7.33
C ALA A 23 -4.70 5.73 8.33
N ILE A 24 -5.95 5.53 8.79
CA ILE A 24 -6.59 6.37 9.80
C ILE A 24 -5.87 6.27 11.14
N ALA A 25 -5.49 5.06 11.57
CA ALA A 25 -4.77 4.86 12.82
C ALA A 25 -3.40 5.56 12.80
N TYR A 26 -2.66 5.47 11.71
CA TYR A 26 -1.39 6.16 11.53
C TYR A 26 -1.54 7.69 11.57
N LEU A 27 -2.59 8.23 10.91
CA LEU A 27 -2.89 9.66 10.97
C LEU A 27 -3.15 10.11 12.41
N LYS A 28 -3.96 9.36 13.17
CA LYS A 28 -4.26 9.67 14.58
C LYS A 28 -3.00 9.69 15.46
N GLU A 29 -2.01 8.86 15.14
CA GLU A 29 -0.71 8.81 15.82
C GLU A 29 0.29 9.87 15.29
N GLY A 30 -0.15 10.79 14.43
CA GLY A 30 0.62 11.95 13.98
C GLY A 30 1.48 11.73 12.75
N ALA A 31 1.30 10.64 12.02
CA ALA A 31 2.02 10.39 10.79
C ALA A 31 1.51 11.26 9.62
N ASN A 32 2.41 11.54 8.69
CA ASN A 32 2.08 12.03 7.34
C ASN A 32 1.73 10.81 6.47
N VAL A 33 0.45 10.57 6.23
CA VAL A 33 -0.02 9.36 5.54
C VAL A 33 -0.30 9.65 4.08
N THR A 34 0.22 8.78 3.20
CA THR A 34 -0.18 8.67 1.80
C THR A 34 -0.87 7.34 1.59
N ALA A 35 -2.15 7.39 1.28
CA ALA A 35 -2.99 6.23 1.01
C ALA A 35 -3.07 5.98 -0.50
N THR A 36 -2.82 4.74 -0.92
CA THR A 36 -2.97 4.35 -2.33
C THR A 36 -3.99 3.22 -2.47
N ASP A 37 -4.70 3.22 -3.57
CA ASP A 37 -5.65 2.18 -3.96
C ASP A 37 -5.86 2.24 -5.47
N ILE A 38 -6.34 1.15 -6.06
CA ILE A 38 -6.78 1.15 -7.46
C ILE A 38 -8.17 1.83 -7.62
N ASN A 39 -8.96 1.87 -6.56
CA ASN A 39 -10.30 2.43 -6.54
C ASN A 39 -10.29 3.90 -6.11
N GLU A 40 -10.40 4.77 -7.10
CA GLU A 40 -10.41 6.24 -6.90
C GLU A 40 -11.60 6.71 -6.03
N LYS A 41 -12.77 6.06 -6.13
CA LYS A 41 -13.96 6.45 -5.38
C LYS A 41 -13.77 6.25 -3.88
N THR A 42 -13.19 5.12 -3.48
CA THR A 42 -12.92 4.82 -2.07
C THR A 42 -11.83 5.71 -1.50
N LEU A 43 -10.80 6.05 -2.30
CA LEU A 43 -9.79 7.04 -1.92
C LEU A 43 -10.37 8.43 -1.74
N LYS A 44 -11.26 8.87 -2.63
CA LYS A 44 -11.95 10.15 -2.51
C LYS A 44 -12.75 10.21 -1.21
N SER A 45 -13.53 9.17 -0.91
CA SER A 45 -14.27 9.06 0.36
C SER A 45 -13.35 9.14 1.58
N LEU A 46 -12.19 8.49 1.54
CA LEU A 46 -11.20 8.56 2.61
C LEU A 46 -10.67 9.99 2.80
N ASN A 47 -10.34 10.67 1.71
CA ASN A 47 -9.82 12.04 1.77
C ASN A 47 -10.89 13.06 2.20
N GLU A 48 -12.15 12.88 1.80
CA GLU A 48 -13.26 13.71 2.27
C GLU A 48 -13.47 13.59 3.78
N GLU A 49 -13.36 12.39 4.35
CA GLU A 49 -13.50 12.15 5.79
C GLU A 49 -12.24 12.55 6.57
N PHE A 50 -11.06 12.35 5.97
CA PHE A 50 -9.76 12.66 6.58
C PHE A 50 -8.89 13.49 5.61
N PRO A 51 -9.12 14.81 5.50
CA PRO A 51 -8.42 15.66 4.50
C PRO A 51 -6.90 15.72 4.66
N ASN A 52 -6.37 15.34 5.81
CA ASN A 52 -4.93 15.28 6.07
C ASN A 52 -4.27 13.99 5.56
N ILE A 53 -5.03 13.01 5.08
CA ILE A 53 -4.49 11.85 4.37
C ILE A 53 -4.35 12.21 2.89
N LYS A 54 -3.13 12.19 2.39
CA LYS A 54 -2.87 12.30 0.95
C LYS A 54 -3.33 11.03 0.26
N VAL A 55 -3.98 11.15 -0.88
CA VAL A 55 -4.46 10.00 -1.65
C VAL A 55 -3.84 9.99 -3.05
N SER A 56 -3.59 8.80 -3.57
CA SER A 56 -3.09 8.61 -4.93
C SER A 56 -3.60 7.29 -5.50
N THR A 57 -4.24 7.33 -6.66
CA THR A 57 -4.61 6.12 -7.38
C THR A 57 -3.35 5.40 -7.85
N LEU A 58 -3.21 4.13 -7.48
CA LEU A 58 -2.06 3.31 -7.82
C LEU A 58 -2.45 1.85 -7.97
N ASP A 59 -2.15 1.27 -9.12
CA ASP A 59 -2.15 -0.17 -9.33
C ASP A 59 -0.78 -0.74 -8.94
N SER A 60 -0.71 -1.37 -7.78
CA SER A 60 0.53 -1.98 -7.25
C SER A 60 1.00 -3.22 -8.02
N THR A 61 0.30 -3.65 -9.06
CA THR A 61 0.75 -4.71 -9.98
C THR A 61 1.48 -4.16 -11.21
N LYS A 62 1.54 -2.83 -11.37
CA LYS A 62 2.12 -2.15 -12.54
C LYS A 62 3.41 -1.44 -12.18
N ASN A 63 4.53 -1.99 -12.66
CA ASN A 63 5.87 -1.48 -12.36
C ASN A 63 6.05 0.00 -12.75
N ASP A 64 5.56 0.40 -13.93
CA ASP A 64 5.71 1.79 -14.40
C ASP A 64 4.90 2.78 -13.55
N ALA A 65 3.68 2.39 -13.12
CA ALA A 65 2.88 3.19 -12.23
C ALA A 65 3.55 3.37 -10.86
N ILE A 66 4.15 2.31 -10.32
CA ILE A 66 4.89 2.33 -9.07
C ILE A 66 6.13 3.24 -9.18
N ASN A 67 6.91 3.10 -10.22
CA ASN A 67 8.10 3.92 -10.44
C ASN A 67 7.74 5.40 -10.58
N ASN A 68 6.69 5.73 -11.35
CA ASN A 68 6.19 7.09 -11.46
C ASN A 68 5.69 7.64 -10.11
N PHE A 69 4.99 6.84 -9.32
CA PHE A 69 4.54 7.22 -7.99
C PHE A 69 5.72 7.55 -7.07
N PHE A 70 6.70 6.65 -6.96
CA PHE A 70 7.86 6.85 -6.10
C PHE A 70 8.84 7.92 -6.59
N SER A 71 8.85 8.25 -7.88
CA SER A 71 9.68 9.37 -8.40
C SER A 71 9.31 10.72 -7.81
N LYS A 72 8.08 10.88 -7.32
CA LYS A 72 7.54 12.09 -6.72
C LYS A 72 7.65 12.14 -5.18
N ILE A 73 8.22 11.10 -4.59
CA ILE A 73 8.31 10.94 -3.14
C ILE A 73 9.77 10.93 -2.71
N ASP A 74 10.14 11.90 -1.86
CA ASP A 74 11.53 12.02 -1.40
C ASP A 74 11.84 11.07 -0.25
N LYS A 75 10.95 10.96 0.72
CA LYS A 75 11.19 10.23 1.97
C LYS A 75 10.02 9.35 2.36
N VAL A 76 10.32 8.11 2.75
CA VAL A 76 9.36 7.16 3.33
C VAL A 76 9.99 6.49 4.54
N ASP A 77 9.33 6.56 5.68
CA ASP A 77 9.75 5.88 6.91
C ASP A 77 9.11 4.48 7.02
N VAL A 78 7.87 4.32 6.54
CA VAL A 78 7.15 3.04 6.59
C VAL A 78 6.39 2.81 5.28
N LEU A 79 6.51 1.60 4.74
CA LEU A 79 5.64 1.06 3.71
C LEU A 79 4.76 -0.05 4.30
N PHE A 80 3.44 0.11 4.26
CA PHE A 80 2.48 -0.90 4.67
C PHE A 80 1.80 -1.49 3.42
N ASN A 81 2.16 -2.71 3.07
CA ASN A 81 1.59 -3.44 1.93
C ASN A 81 0.36 -4.22 2.37
N ALA A 82 -0.83 -3.75 1.97
CA ALA A 82 -2.12 -4.37 2.29
C ALA A 82 -2.91 -4.81 1.04
N VAL A 83 -2.31 -4.73 -0.15
CA VAL A 83 -2.95 -5.22 -1.37
C VAL A 83 -3.17 -6.71 -1.27
N GLY A 84 -4.38 -7.16 -1.54
CA GLY A 84 -4.72 -8.56 -1.48
C GLY A 84 -5.99 -8.90 -2.27
N TYR A 85 -6.08 -10.16 -2.65
CA TYR A 85 -7.20 -10.77 -3.35
C TYR A 85 -7.37 -12.22 -2.91
N VAL A 86 -8.60 -12.65 -2.74
CA VAL A 86 -8.93 -14.04 -2.43
C VAL A 86 -9.69 -14.67 -3.60
N HIS A 87 -9.11 -15.71 -4.20
CA HIS A 87 -9.82 -16.58 -5.13
C HIS A 87 -10.64 -17.60 -4.33
N HIS A 88 -11.90 -17.75 -4.68
CA HIS A 88 -12.79 -18.74 -4.07
C HIS A 88 -12.96 -19.95 -4.98
N GLY A 89 -12.70 -21.14 -4.48
CA GLY A 89 -12.79 -22.38 -5.20
C GLY A 89 -11.80 -23.43 -4.70
N THR A 90 -11.97 -24.66 -5.17
CA THR A 90 -11.02 -25.75 -4.93
C THR A 90 -9.86 -25.68 -5.92
N ILE A 91 -8.81 -26.46 -5.67
CA ILE A 91 -7.68 -26.56 -6.64
C ILE A 91 -8.14 -27.08 -8.00
N LEU A 92 -9.20 -27.89 -8.05
CA LEU A 92 -9.74 -28.43 -9.29
C LEU A 92 -10.51 -27.39 -10.12
N GLU A 93 -10.99 -26.33 -9.48
CA GLU A 93 -11.77 -25.25 -10.10
C GLU A 93 -10.90 -24.02 -10.41
N CYS A 94 -9.70 -23.94 -9.83
CA CYS A 94 -8.77 -22.84 -10.03
C CYS A 94 -8.08 -22.98 -11.39
N GLU A 95 -8.41 -22.09 -12.31
CA GLU A 95 -7.71 -22.02 -13.59
C GLU A 95 -6.34 -21.34 -13.44
N GLU A 96 -5.39 -21.62 -14.34
CA GLU A 96 -4.06 -21.04 -14.33
C GLU A 96 -4.07 -19.49 -14.28
N LYS A 97 -5.00 -18.87 -15.02
CA LYS A 97 -5.19 -17.40 -15.00
C LYS A 97 -5.55 -16.86 -13.61
N ASP A 98 -6.35 -17.62 -12.83
CA ASP A 98 -6.78 -17.22 -11.48
C ASP A 98 -5.64 -17.39 -10.48
N TRP A 99 -4.84 -18.43 -10.66
CA TRP A 99 -3.59 -18.63 -9.93
C TRP A 99 -2.61 -17.49 -10.19
N ASP A 100 -2.33 -17.20 -11.46
CA ASP A 100 -1.41 -16.12 -11.84
C ASP A 100 -1.87 -14.75 -11.35
N PHE A 101 -3.16 -14.47 -11.45
CA PHE A 101 -3.75 -13.25 -10.92
C PHE A 101 -3.57 -13.14 -9.41
N SER A 102 -3.85 -14.23 -8.68
CA SER A 102 -3.70 -14.26 -7.22
C SER A 102 -2.25 -13.99 -6.78
N PHE A 103 -1.28 -14.64 -7.41
CA PHE A 103 0.14 -14.40 -7.13
C PHE A 103 0.59 -13.00 -7.54
N ASN A 104 0.11 -12.50 -8.67
CA ASN A 104 0.43 -11.15 -9.12
C ASN A 104 -0.07 -10.08 -8.13
N VAL A 105 -1.29 -10.23 -7.64
CA VAL A 105 -1.90 -9.29 -6.69
C VAL A 105 -1.32 -9.45 -5.28
N ASN A 106 -1.22 -10.68 -4.76
CA ASN A 106 -0.86 -10.90 -3.36
C ASN A 106 0.64 -10.88 -3.09
N VAL A 107 1.47 -11.29 -4.05
CA VAL A 107 2.91 -11.48 -3.85
C VAL A 107 3.73 -10.50 -4.68
N LYS A 108 3.52 -10.49 -6.00
CA LYS A 108 4.30 -9.65 -6.90
C LYS A 108 4.12 -8.15 -6.63
N SER A 109 2.92 -7.73 -6.21
CA SER A 109 2.68 -6.33 -5.82
C SER A 109 3.60 -5.89 -4.68
N MET A 110 3.76 -6.72 -3.64
CA MET A 110 4.69 -6.43 -2.53
C MET A 110 6.13 -6.35 -3.02
N TYR A 111 6.56 -7.30 -3.84
CA TYR A 111 7.91 -7.29 -4.45
C TYR A 111 8.17 -6.00 -5.22
N LEU A 112 7.24 -5.57 -6.08
CA LEU A 112 7.40 -4.35 -6.88
C LEU A 112 7.47 -3.09 -6.03
N MET A 113 6.58 -2.97 -5.04
CA MET A 113 6.57 -1.84 -4.10
C MET A 113 7.86 -1.79 -3.26
N ILE A 114 8.31 -2.93 -2.74
CA ILE A 114 9.55 -3.04 -1.96
C ILE A 114 10.75 -2.67 -2.84
N LYS A 115 10.84 -3.24 -4.04
CA LYS A 115 11.93 -2.96 -4.97
C LYS A 115 12.05 -1.47 -5.30
N ALA A 116 10.93 -0.77 -5.46
CA ALA A 116 10.91 0.66 -5.77
C ALA A 116 11.31 1.54 -4.58
N ILE A 117 10.90 1.20 -3.35
CA ILE A 117 11.17 2.03 -2.17
C ILE A 117 12.52 1.73 -1.49
N LEU A 118 12.99 0.50 -1.57
CA LEU A 118 14.16 0.05 -0.82
C LEU A 118 15.42 0.88 -1.07
N PRO A 119 15.76 1.32 -2.30
CA PRO A 119 16.92 2.20 -2.52
C PRO A 119 16.84 3.51 -1.74
N LYS A 120 15.64 4.08 -1.58
CA LYS A 120 15.43 5.32 -0.79
C LYS A 120 15.63 5.05 0.71
N MET A 121 15.09 3.95 1.23
CA MET A 121 15.25 3.55 2.62
C MET A 121 16.73 3.27 2.97
N ILE A 122 17.46 2.60 2.07
CA ILE A 122 18.92 2.37 2.20
C ILE A 122 19.67 3.69 2.26
N LYS A 123 19.39 4.63 1.32
CA LYS A 123 20.01 5.95 1.32
C LYS A 123 19.70 6.77 2.59
N GLN A 124 18.52 6.59 3.17
CA GLN A 124 18.11 7.21 4.43
C GLN A 124 18.76 6.53 5.65
N ASN A 125 19.39 5.37 5.46
CA ASN A 125 19.85 4.46 6.51
C ASN A 125 18.75 4.12 7.54
N LYS A 126 17.50 4.10 7.07
CA LYS A 126 16.30 3.91 7.90
C LYS A 126 15.09 3.57 7.05
N GLY A 127 14.27 2.65 7.52
CA GLY A 127 12.99 2.28 6.92
C GLY A 127 12.34 1.10 7.63
N ASN A 128 11.05 0.95 7.44
CA ASN A 128 10.28 -0.19 7.92
C ASN A 128 9.31 -0.65 6.85
N ILE A 129 9.23 -1.95 6.60
CA ILE A 129 8.32 -2.55 5.62
C ILE A 129 7.45 -3.56 6.35
N ILE A 130 6.13 -3.39 6.23
CA ILE A 130 5.13 -4.26 6.82
C ILE A 130 4.33 -4.89 5.70
N ASN A 131 4.34 -6.21 5.62
CA ASN A 131 3.58 -6.97 4.65
C ASN A 131 2.42 -7.68 5.35
N MET A 132 1.20 -7.43 4.88
CA MET A 132 0.04 -8.20 5.31
C MET A 132 0.12 -9.61 4.76
N SER A 133 -0.09 -10.57 5.64
CA SER A 133 -0.20 -12.00 5.31
C SER A 133 -1.57 -12.51 5.73
N SER A 134 -1.98 -13.61 5.14
CA SER A 134 -3.23 -14.31 5.46
C SER A 134 -3.02 -15.81 5.31
N ILE A 135 -3.88 -16.57 5.94
CA ILE A 135 -4.00 -18.04 5.79
C ILE A 135 -5.07 -18.38 4.77
#